data_8bd753e3720e00f073a7fcef1c213473
#
_entry.id   8bd753e3720e00f073a7fcef1c213473
#
_cell.length_a   1.000
_cell.length_b   1.000
_cell.length_c   1.000
_cell.angle_alpha   90.00
_cell.angle_beta   90.00
_cell.angle_gamma   90.00
#
_symmetry.space_group_name_H-M   'P 1'
#
loop_
_entity.id
_entity.type
_entity.pdbx_description
1 polymer ?
#
loop_
_entity_poly.entity_id
_entity_poly.type
_entity_poly.pdbx_seq_one_letter_code
_entity_poly.pdbx_strand_id
1 'polypeptide(L)'
;MPATTGRGTTPVSGLLARLLGRGGQEERRRTVEVGWLVDAEKSGFIYDAPRGYQRKAPAAASAKAVGYCPAVVDYEARHIEVTCPVDMHLRLGKDENGQYRLEFVTSPKSAAGPKTLAKLVTLNGPSQWREPGRPVIQVSAPYRFVADEPVWVNQLPPFFHHRASPLPGVMIGGRFPTHIWPRILMWAFEWHDTTQDLVLRRGEPWFYLRFETSDPSRQVRLVEAEMTPELRAYCNAMDGVVNYVNRTFSLFHTAERRRPPKLLVRAERGFGGET
;
A
#
# COMPACT_ATOMS: atom_id res chain seq x y z
N MET A 1 -53.46 -0.25 57.79
CA MET A 1 -52.52 0.55 56.97
C MET A 1 -51.43 -0.37 56.48
N PRO A 2 -51.38 -0.73 55.17
CA PRO A 2 -50.28 -1.54 54.66
C PRO A 2 -49.18 -0.68 54.02
N ALA A 3 -47.92 -1.06 54.24
CA ALA A 3 -46.74 -0.44 53.71
C ALA A 3 -46.51 -0.84 52.23
N THR A 4 -46.29 0.17 51.39
CA THR A 4 -45.94 0.01 49.98
C THR A 4 -44.45 -0.17 49.83
N THR A 5 -44.03 -1.36 49.37
CA THR A 5 -42.67 -1.69 48.96
C THR A 5 -42.45 -1.19 47.53
N GLY A 6 -41.62 -0.13 47.40
CA GLY A 6 -41.11 0.33 46.12
C GLY A 6 -40.06 -0.62 45.55
N ARG A 7 -40.38 -1.26 44.38
CA ARG A 7 -39.37 -1.97 43.56
C ARG A 7 -38.57 -0.94 42.79
N GLY A 8 -37.27 -0.87 43.14
CA GLY A 8 -36.30 -0.13 42.34
C GLY A 8 -36.02 -0.85 41.03
N THR A 9 -36.41 -0.26 39.90
CA THR A 9 -36.01 -0.69 38.56
C THR A 9 -34.58 -0.22 38.29
N THR A 10 -33.64 -1.13 38.30
CA THR A 10 -32.25 -0.86 37.88
C THR A 10 -32.26 -0.63 36.35
N PRO A 11 -31.71 0.47 35.83
CA PRO A 11 -31.73 0.72 34.40
C PRO A 11 -30.78 -0.26 33.66
N VAL A 12 -31.38 -1.16 32.87
CA VAL A 12 -30.68 -2.13 32.00
C VAL A 12 -29.76 -1.47 30.97
N SER A 13 -29.96 -0.18 30.69
CA SER A 13 -29.18 0.60 29.72
C SER A 13 -27.72 0.79 30.08
N GLY A 14 -27.38 0.86 31.37
CA GLY A 14 -25.99 1.05 31.80
C GLY A 14 -25.09 -0.18 31.67
N LEU A 15 -25.67 -1.39 31.70
CA LEU A 15 -24.92 -2.64 31.55
C LEU A 15 -24.54 -2.91 30.10
N LEU A 16 -25.47 -2.65 29.16
CA LEU A 16 -25.24 -2.76 27.72
C LEU A 16 -24.20 -1.74 27.24
N ALA A 17 -24.24 -0.50 27.70
CA ALA A 17 -23.25 0.51 27.36
C ALA A 17 -21.83 0.16 27.86
N ARG A 18 -21.71 -0.47 29.06
CA ARG A 18 -20.43 -0.96 29.59
C ARG A 18 -19.90 -2.18 28.85
N LEU A 19 -20.75 -3.10 28.39
CA LEU A 19 -20.35 -4.26 27.59
C LEU A 19 -19.90 -3.85 26.18
N LEU A 20 -20.62 -2.95 25.54
CA LEU A 20 -20.24 -2.40 24.22
C LEU A 20 -18.95 -1.55 24.32
N GLY A 21 -18.76 -0.78 25.37
CA GLY A 21 -17.54 -0.02 25.61
C GLY A 21 -16.29 -0.89 25.86
N ARG A 22 -16.47 -2.02 26.57
CA ARG A 22 -15.38 -2.99 26.80
C ARG A 22 -14.97 -3.72 25.53
N GLY A 23 -15.92 -4.14 24.70
CA GLY A 23 -15.64 -4.78 23.40
C GLY A 23 -14.85 -3.85 22.47
N GLY A 24 -15.24 -2.59 22.39
CA GLY A 24 -14.54 -1.61 21.54
C GLY A 24 -13.13 -1.25 22.05
N GLN A 25 -12.90 -1.28 23.37
CA GLN A 25 -11.55 -1.06 23.93
C GLN A 25 -10.65 -2.29 23.72
N GLU A 26 -11.18 -3.49 23.83
CA GLU A 26 -10.43 -4.73 23.61
C GLU A 26 -10.08 -4.90 22.12
N GLU A 27 -11.00 -4.56 21.21
CA GLU A 27 -10.75 -4.54 19.78
C GLU A 27 -9.66 -3.51 19.41
N ARG A 28 -9.69 -2.31 19.99
CA ARG A 28 -8.64 -1.28 19.82
C ARG A 28 -7.29 -1.73 20.34
N ARG A 29 -7.23 -2.57 21.36
CA ARG A 29 -5.98 -3.15 21.86
C ARG A 29 -5.41 -4.20 20.90
N ARG A 30 -6.28 -4.90 20.16
CA ARG A 30 -5.90 -5.98 19.24
C ARG A 30 -5.62 -5.48 17.81
N THR A 31 -6.04 -4.27 17.44
CA THR A 31 -5.87 -3.72 16.10
C THR A 31 -5.07 -2.43 16.10
N VAL A 32 -4.28 -2.25 15.03
CA VAL A 32 -3.61 -0.99 14.69
C VAL A 32 -4.23 -0.45 13.43
N GLU A 33 -4.61 0.81 13.41
CA GLU A 33 -5.15 1.45 12.21
C GLU A 33 -4.04 2.01 11.36
N VAL A 34 -4.12 1.71 10.06
CA VAL A 34 -3.29 2.30 9.02
C VAL A 34 -4.22 3.00 8.03
N GLY A 35 -4.08 4.31 7.94
CA GLY A 35 -4.78 5.10 6.94
C GLY A 35 -4.12 4.92 5.57
N TRP A 36 -4.93 4.79 4.53
CA TRP A 36 -4.47 4.87 3.15
C TRP A 36 -5.17 6.02 2.43
N LEU A 37 -4.46 6.65 1.51
CA LEU A 37 -5.01 7.67 0.62
C LEU A 37 -4.24 7.67 -0.70
N VAL A 38 -4.89 8.18 -1.74
CA VAL A 38 -4.25 8.48 -3.03
C VAL A 38 -3.94 9.97 -3.08
N ASP A 39 -2.69 10.31 -3.34
CA ASP A 39 -2.28 11.71 -3.49
C ASP A 39 -2.81 12.25 -4.83
N ALA A 40 -3.94 12.95 -4.79
CA ALA A 40 -4.66 13.43 -5.97
C ALA A 40 -3.82 14.35 -6.87
N GLU A 41 -2.88 15.13 -6.31
CA GLU A 41 -2.02 16.00 -7.07
C GLU A 41 -0.97 15.24 -7.91
N LYS A 42 -0.67 14.00 -7.50
CA LYS A 42 0.31 13.13 -8.14
C LYS A 42 -0.34 11.96 -8.89
N SER A 43 -1.66 11.86 -8.86
CA SER A 43 -2.42 10.81 -9.53
C SER A 43 -2.78 11.24 -10.96
N GLY A 44 -2.34 10.46 -11.93
CA GLY A 44 -2.73 10.65 -13.35
C GLY A 44 -3.85 9.72 -13.82
N PHE A 45 -4.31 8.81 -12.94
CA PHE A 45 -5.28 7.75 -13.23
C PHE A 45 -6.21 7.53 -12.04
N ILE A 46 -7.22 6.68 -12.26
CA ILE A 46 -8.07 6.14 -11.20
C ILE A 46 -7.32 4.97 -10.56
N TYR A 47 -7.12 5.03 -9.26
CA TYR A 47 -6.47 4.02 -8.45
C TYR A 47 -7.49 3.32 -7.57
N ASP A 48 -7.48 1.99 -7.59
CA ASP A 48 -8.38 1.19 -6.74
C ASP A 48 -7.94 1.27 -5.27
N ALA A 49 -8.89 1.11 -4.36
CA ALA A 49 -8.59 0.97 -2.93
C ALA A 49 -7.70 -0.27 -2.69
N PRO A 50 -6.64 -0.17 -1.87
CA PRO A 50 -5.90 -1.35 -1.43
C PRO A 50 -6.84 -2.32 -0.68
N ARG A 51 -6.76 -3.60 -0.96
CA ARG A 51 -7.66 -4.60 -0.40
C ARG A 51 -6.91 -5.79 0.19
N GLY A 52 -7.49 -6.44 1.20
CA GLY A 52 -6.95 -7.69 1.71
C GLY A 52 -6.82 -8.73 0.60
N TYR A 53 -5.70 -9.45 0.56
CA TYR A 53 -5.52 -10.53 -0.39
C TYR A 53 -6.63 -11.58 -0.23
N GLN A 54 -7.23 -11.96 -1.32
CA GLN A 54 -8.26 -13.01 -1.37
C GLN A 54 -7.83 -14.09 -2.34
N ARG A 55 -7.58 -15.27 -1.79
CA ARG A 55 -7.32 -16.45 -2.63
C ARG A 55 -8.57 -16.81 -3.42
N LYS A 56 -8.40 -17.10 -4.70
CA LYS A 56 -9.43 -17.77 -5.48
C LYS A 56 -9.50 -19.22 -5.00
N ALA A 57 -10.59 -19.59 -4.34
CA ALA A 57 -10.80 -20.97 -3.92
C ALA A 57 -10.93 -21.87 -5.16
N PRO A 58 -10.25 -23.02 -5.22
CA PRO A 58 -10.49 -24.02 -6.26
C PRO A 58 -11.90 -24.60 -6.11
N ALA A 59 -12.55 -24.91 -7.24
CA ALA A 59 -13.94 -25.42 -7.27
C ALA A 59 -14.15 -26.74 -6.49
N ALA A 60 -13.09 -27.53 -6.30
CA ALA A 60 -13.10 -28.73 -5.47
C ALA A 60 -11.75 -28.86 -4.76
N ALA A 61 -11.70 -28.45 -3.50
CA ALA A 61 -10.50 -28.56 -2.70
C ALA A 61 -10.64 -29.64 -1.62
N SER A 62 -9.65 -30.52 -1.53
CA SER A 62 -9.51 -31.42 -0.40
C SER A 62 -9.22 -30.64 0.88
N ALA A 63 -9.74 -31.07 2.02
CA ALA A 63 -9.40 -30.50 3.33
C ALA A 63 -7.89 -30.57 3.65
N LYS A 64 -7.14 -31.41 2.93
CA LYS A 64 -5.66 -31.51 3.04
C LYS A 64 -4.92 -30.62 2.05
N ALA A 65 -5.62 -29.82 1.22
CA ALA A 65 -4.98 -28.91 0.30
C ALA A 65 -4.18 -27.84 1.06
N VAL A 66 -3.04 -27.46 0.51
CA VAL A 66 -2.13 -26.43 1.08
C VAL A 66 -2.88 -25.15 1.45
N GLY A 67 -3.93 -24.81 0.69
CA GLY A 67 -4.78 -23.66 0.96
C GLY A 67 -5.54 -23.67 2.29
N TYR A 68 -5.71 -24.83 2.92
CA TYR A 68 -6.32 -24.95 4.24
C TYR A 68 -5.31 -25.07 5.37
N CYS A 69 -4.01 -25.05 5.06
CA CYS A 69 -2.98 -25.02 6.09
C CYS A 69 -3.07 -23.71 6.89
N PRO A 70 -3.23 -23.76 8.23
CA PRO A 70 -3.37 -22.54 9.04
C PRO A 70 -2.22 -21.54 8.85
N ALA A 71 -0.99 -22.04 8.67
CA ALA A 71 0.18 -21.19 8.43
C ALA A 71 0.07 -20.44 7.09
N VAL A 72 -0.48 -21.06 6.06
CA VAL A 72 -0.68 -20.41 4.74
C VAL A 72 -1.84 -19.42 4.81
N VAL A 73 -2.92 -19.79 5.49
CA VAL A 73 -4.08 -18.89 5.68
C VAL A 73 -3.68 -17.65 6.46
N ASP A 74 -2.98 -17.79 7.59
CA ASP A 74 -2.49 -16.65 8.38
C ASP A 74 -1.52 -15.78 7.58
N TYR A 75 -0.59 -16.40 6.85
CA TYR A 75 0.36 -15.68 6.03
C TYR A 75 -0.33 -14.83 4.96
N GLU A 76 -1.26 -15.42 4.21
CA GLU A 76 -1.99 -14.71 3.15
C GLU A 76 -2.90 -13.60 3.68
N ALA A 77 -3.57 -13.83 4.80
CA ALA A 77 -4.46 -12.84 5.43
C ALA A 77 -3.75 -11.54 5.86
N ARG A 78 -2.41 -11.57 5.98
CA ARG A 78 -1.60 -10.41 6.33
C ARG A 78 -1.16 -9.57 5.14
N HIS A 79 -1.55 -9.95 3.91
CA HIS A 79 -1.17 -9.23 2.71
C HIS A 79 -2.31 -8.37 2.18
N ILE A 80 -1.94 -7.20 1.75
CA ILE A 80 -2.82 -6.23 1.09
C ILE A 80 -2.42 -6.18 -0.38
N GLU A 81 -3.37 -6.34 -1.26
CA GLU A 81 -3.19 -6.26 -2.70
C GLU A 81 -3.38 -4.83 -3.18
N VAL A 82 -2.46 -4.37 -4.03
CA VAL A 82 -2.59 -3.15 -4.81
C VAL A 82 -2.57 -3.53 -6.27
N THR A 83 -3.61 -3.11 -7.02
CA THR A 83 -3.78 -3.43 -8.43
C THR A 83 -3.13 -2.39 -9.34
N CYS A 84 -2.71 -2.81 -10.53
CA CYS A 84 -2.17 -1.92 -11.53
C CYS A 84 -3.28 -1.01 -12.07
N PRO A 85 -3.08 0.34 -12.08
CA PRO A 85 -4.15 1.28 -12.44
C PRO A 85 -4.41 1.38 -13.94
N VAL A 86 -3.45 0.96 -14.77
CA VAL A 86 -3.49 1.15 -16.23
C VAL A 86 -2.66 0.09 -16.94
N ASP A 87 -3.03 -0.28 -18.16
CA ASP A 87 -2.20 -1.12 -19.00
C ASP A 87 -0.92 -0.38 -19.39
N MET A 88 0.23 -0.98 -19.10
CA MET A 88 1.55 -0.48 -19.46
C MET A 88 2.28 -1.54 -20.28
N HIS A 89 2.77 -1.14 -21.44
CA HIS A 89 3.62 -1.96 -22.28
C HIS A 89 4.92 -1.19 -22.54
N LEU A 90 5.99 -1.65 -21.88
CA LEU A 90 7.27 -0.97 -21.84
C LEU A 90 8.33 -1.85 -22.50
N ARG A 91 9.22 -1.22 -23.25
CA ARG A 91 10.35 -1.86 -23.92
C ARG A 91 11.64 -1.11 -23.61
N LEU A 92 12.74 -1.81 -23.51
CA LEU A 92 14.07 -1.22 -23.47
C LEU A 92 14.68 -1.26 -24.86
N GLY A 93 14.93 -0.07 -25.42
CA GLY A 93 15.76 0.12 -26.60
C GLY A 93 17.16 0.59 -26.21
N LYS A 94 18.03 0.75 -27.20
CA LYS A 94 19.32 1.44 -27.06
C LYS A 94 19.36 2.60 -28.03
N ASP A 95 19.96 3.71 -27.60
CA ASP A 95 20.26 4.83 -28.46
C ASP A 95 21.52 4.61 -29.30
N GLU A 96 21.89 5.59 -30.11
CA GLU A 96 23.08 5.55 -30.98
C GLU A 96 24.39 5.39 -30.19
N ASN A 97 24.40 5.76 -28.93
CA ASN A 97 25.54 5.62 -28.01
C ASN A 97 25.50 4.30 -27.22
N GLY A 98 24.54 3.41 -27.50
CA GLY A 98 24.35 2.17 -26.77
C GLY A 98 23.74 2.32 -25.37
N GLN A 99 23.27 3.53 -25.01
CA GLN A 99 22.61 3.78 -23.73
C GLN A 99 21.17 3.29 -23.76
N TYR A 100 20.72 2.69 -22.65
CA TYR A 100 19.33 2.24 -22.56
C TYR A 100 18.34 3.41 -22.60
N ARG A 101 17.28 3.21 -23.33
CA ARG A 101 16.16 4.10 -23.51
C ARG A 101 14.86 3.36 -23.24
N LEU A 102 13.95 3.98 -22.49
CA LEU A 102 12.62 3.43 -22.26
C LEU A 102 11.68 3.83 -23.42
N GLU A 103 11.02 2.86 -24.00
CA GLU A 103 10.03 3.01 -25.04
C GLU A 103 8.66 2.59 -24.53
N PHE A 104 7.64 3.37 -24.90
CA PHE A 104 6.25 3.09 -24.58
C PHE A 104 5.59 2.50 -25.82
N VAL A 105 5.32 1.20 -25.78
CA VAL A 105 4.68 0.50 -26.89
C VAL A 105 3.18 0.81 -26.88
N THR A 106 2.68 1.37 -27.98
CA THR A 106 1.26 1.70 -28.09
C THR A 106 0.43 0.43 -28.15
N SER A 107 -0.52 0.30 -27.25
CA SER A 107 -1.50 -0.79 -27.28
C SER A 107 -2.90 -0.22 -27.53
N PRO A 108 -3.67 -0.79 -28.46
CA PRO A 108 -5.06 -0.36 -28.69
C PRO A 108 -5.96 -0.51 -27.46
N LYS A 109 -5.53 -1.34 -26.49
CA LYS A 109 -6.25 -1.60 -25.24
C LYS A 109 -5.85 -0.66 -24.10
N SER A 110 -4.77 0.12 -24.26
CA SER A 110 -4.33 1.04 -23.21
C SER A 110 -5.10 2.36 -23.29
N ALA A 111 -5.74 2.73 -22.20
CA ALA A 111 -6.39 4.04 -22.06
C ALA A 111 -5.37 5.19 -21.93
N ALA A 112 -4.07 4.90 -21.76
CA ALA A 112 -3.02 5.87 -21.58
C ALA A 112 -2.07 5.90 -22.78
N GLY A 113 -1.92 7.08 -23.37
CA GLY A 113 -0.93 7.31 -24.41
C GLY A 113 0.49 7.41 -23.87
N PRO A 114 1.52 7.28 -24.75
CA PRO A 114 2.94 7.33 -24.36
C PRO A 114 3.32 8.57 -23.55
N LYS A 115 2.79 9.75 -23.91
CA LYS A 115 3.04 11.01 -23.19
C LYS A 115 2.55 10.99 -21.75
N THR A 116 1.45 10.30 -21.47
CA THR A 116 0.88 10.17 -20.13
C THR A 116 1.70 9.17 -19.31
N LEU A 117 2.05 8.03 -19.90
CA LEU A 117 2.89 7.02 -19.26
C LEU A 117 4.29 7.55 -18.93
N ALA A 118 4.88 8.37 -19.80
CA ALA A 118 6.18 9.00 -19.58
C ALA A 118 6.23 9.93 -18.35
N LYS A 119 5.08 10.40 -17.86
CA LYS A 119 5.00 11.16 -16.60
C LYS A 119 5.03 10.28 -15.35
N LEU A 120 4.71 9.00 -15.50
CA LEU A 120 4.65 8.05 -14.39
C LEU A 120 5.91 7.20 -14.27
N VAL A 121 6.54 6.88 -15.40
CA VAL A 121 7.63 5.92 -15.47
C VAL A 121 8.94 6.64 -15.76
N THR A 122 9.92 6.37 -14.91
CA THR A 122 11.28 6.91 -15.05
C THR A 122 12.27 5.76 -15.21
N LEU A 123 13.13 5.83 -16.22
CA LEU A 123 14.33 4.99 -16.29
C LEU A 123 15.43 5.66 -15.49
N ASN A 124 15.90 4.98 -14.45
CA ASN A 124 16.97 5.48 -13.60
C ASN A 124 18.31 5.49 -14.36
N GLY A 125 19.18 6.44 -14.05
CA GLY A 125 20.52 6.45 -14.62
C GLY A 125 21.39 5.26 -14.16
N PRO A 126 22.42 4.85 -14.92
CA PRO A 126 23.26 3.70 -14.61
C PRO A 126 23.91 3.71 -13.22
N SER A 127 24.19 4.90 -12.67
CA SER A 127 24.73 5.06 -11.31
C SER A 127 23.75 4.69 -10.19
N GLN A 128 22.46 4.51 -10.52
CA GLN A 128 21.41 4.12 -9.58
C GLN A 128 21.00 2.65 -9.72
N TRP A 129 21.62 1.91 -10.62
CA TRP A 129 21.35 0.49 -10.78
C TRP A 129 22.05 -0.31 -9.70
N ARG A 130 21.44 -1.41 -9.28
CA ARG A 130 22.05 -2.32 -8.31
C ARG A 130 23.19 -3.14 -8.91
N GLU A 131 23.02 -3.49 -10.20
CA GLU A 131 23.98 -4.28 -10.96
C GLU A 131 24.23 -3.64 -12.32
N PRO A 132 25.49 -3.60 -12.79
CA PRO A 132 25.80 -3.15 -14.13
C PRO A 132 25.02 -3.94 -15.19
N GLY A 133 24.44 -3.23 -16.15
CA GLY A 133 23.66 -3.86 -17.24
C GLY A 133 22.26 -4.32 -16.88
N ARG A 134 21.80 -4.07 -15.63
CA ARG A 134 20.43 -4.31 -15.20
C ARG A 134 19.68 -3.00 -14.96
N PRO A 135 19.05 -2.44 -16.00
CA PRO A 135 18.33 -1.19 -15.89
C PRO A 135 17.23 -1.24 -14.84
N VAL A 136 17.08 -0.14 -14.10
CA VAL A 136 16.03 0.01 -13.11
C VAL A 136 15.06 1.08 -13.58
N ILE A 137 13.77 0.73 -13.63
CA ILE A 137 12.70 1.71 -13.82
C ILE A 137 11.96 1.93 -12.51
N GLN A 138 11.36 3.10 -12.38
CA GLN A 138 10.46 3.45 -11.29
C GLN A 138 9.13 3.92 -11.85
N VAL A 139 8.05 3.33 -11.35
CA VAL A 139 6.68 3.75 -11.67
C VAL A 139 6.07 4.39 -10.43
N SER A 140 5.59 5.61 -10.57
CA SER A 140 4.92 6.30 -9.47
C SER A 140 3.62 5.60 -9.09
N ALA A 141 3.48 5.28 -7.82
CA ALA A 141 2.28 4.72 -7.22
C ALA A 141 1.82 5.67 -6.11
N PRO A 142 0.90 6.61 -6.39
CA PRO A 142 0.60 7.75 -5.53
C PRO A 142 -0.15 7.39 -4.25
N TYR A 143 -0.06 6.16 -3.80
CA TYR A 143 -0.56 5.75 -2.49
C TYR A 143 0.35 6.26 -1.39
N ARG A 144 -0.26 6.80 -0.35
CA ARG A 144 0.37 7.10 0.93
C ARG A 144 -0.28 6.26 2.01
N PHE A 145 0.52 5.83 2.96
CA PHE A 145 0.05 5.14 4.16
C PHE A 145 0.50 5.92 5.37
N VAL A 146 -0.40 6.09 6.33
CA VAL A 146 -0.17 6.86 7.55
C VAL A 146 -0.61 6.04 8.76
N ALA A 147 0.12 6.16 9.85
CA ALA A 147 -0.26 5.54 11.11
C ALA A 147 0.14 6.46 12.28
N ASP A 148 -0.64 6.43 13.36
CA ASP A 148 -0.29 7.17 14.57
C ASP A 148 0.62 6.37 15.48
N GLU A 149 0.50 5.04 15.45
CA GLU A 149 1.36 4.11 16.16
C GLU A 149 2.52 3.62 15.29
N PRO A 150 3.61 3.09 15.88
CA PRO A 150 4.73 2.52 15.12
C PRO A 150 4.30 1.37 14.21
N VAL A 151 4.33 1.62 12.91
CA VAL A 151 4.01 0.65 11.86
C VAL A 151 5.02 0.80 10.72
N TRP A 152 5.48 -0.33 10.22
CA TRP A 152 6.31 -0.41 9.01
C TRP A 152 5.51 -1.06 7.90
N VAL A 153 5.65 -0.57 6.69
CA VAL A 153 5.12 -1.21 5.48
C VAL A 153 6.24 -1.88 4.72
N ASN A 154 6.02 -3.13 4.34
CA ASN A 154 6.84 -3.85 3.37
C ASN A 154 6.11 -3.85 2.04
N GLN A 155 6.77 -3.37 0.99
CA GLN A 155 6.30 -3.46 -0.38
C GLN A 155 6.96 -4.66 -1.03
N LEU A 156 6.17 -5.59 -1.53
CA LEU A 156 6.59 -6.93 -1.95
C LEU A 156 6.14 -7.22 -3.40
N PRO A 157 6.88 -8.03 -4.16
CA PRO A 157 6.43 -8.51 -5.46
C PRO A 157 5.07 -9.22 -5.37
N PRO A 158 4.29 -9.28 -6.46
CA PRO A 158 2.98 -9.94 -6.47
C PRO A 158 3.11 -11.47 -6.59
N PHE A 159 3.81 -12.11 -5.66
CA PHE A 159 4.21 -13.54 -5.72
C PHE A 159 3.06 -14.55 -5.57
N PHE A 160 1.87 -14.12 -5.11
CA PHE A 160 0.67 -14.97 -5.16
C PHE A 160 -0.02 -14.94 -6.53
N HIS A 161 0.37 -14.01 -7.40
CA HIS A 161 -0.23 -13.87 -8.71
C HIS A 161 0.50 -14.74 -9.73
N HIS A 162 -0.19 -15.76 -10.21
CA HIS A 162 0.32 -16.59 -11.30
C HIS A 162 0.13 -15.87 -12.64
N ARG A 163 1.23 -15.61 -13.33
CA ARG A 163 1.26 -15.05 -14.68
C ARG A 163 1.53 -16.15 -15.70
N ALA A 164 0.86 -16.08 -16.85
CA ALA A 164 1.14 -17.00 -17.96
C ALA A 164 2.56 -16.82 -18.51
N SER A 165 3.06 -15.57 -18.51
CA SER A 165 4.43 -15.24 -18.84
C SER A 165 5.09 -14.53 -17.65
N PRO A 166 6.28 -14.94 -17.22
CA PRO A 166 7.02 -14.26 -16.17
C PRO A 166 7.34 -12.81 -16.58
N LEU A 167 7.55 -11.94 -15.62
CA LEU A 167 8.10 -10.61 -15.88
C LEU A 167 9.57 -10.74 -16.30
N PRO A 168 10.09 -9.82 -17.15
CA PRO A 168 11.49 -9.85 -17.62
C PRO A 168 12.51 -9.44 -16.55
N GLY A 169 12.14 -9.48 -15.29
CA GLY A 169 12.96 -9.08 -14.16
C GLY A 169 12.19 -9.18 -12.87
N VAL A 170 12.61 -8.41 -11.87
CA VAL A 170 12.02 -8.46 -10.53
C VAL A 170 11.66 -7.08 -9.99
N MET A 171 10.57 -7.03 -9.26
CA MET A 171 10.26 -5.86 -8.46
C MET A 171 11.23 -5.77 -7.27
N ILE A 172 11.78 -4.58 -7.06
CA ILE A 172 12.61 -4.29 -5.89
C ILE A 172 11.69 -3.98 -4.72
N GLY A 173 11.71 -4.83 -3.71
CA GLY A 173 10.97 -4.62 -2.48
C GLY A 173 11.60 -3.55 -1.59
N GLY A 174 10.80 -3.00 -0.68
CA GLY A 174 11.27 -2.01 0.30
C GLY A 174 10.49 -2.08 1.60
N ARG A 175 11.11 -1.61 2.69
CA ARG A 175 10.49 -1.50 4.02
C ARG A 175 10.73 -0.10 4.58
N PHE A 176 9.67 0.55 5.07
CA PHE A 176 9.79 1.89 5.64
C PHE A 176 8.71 2.18 6.69
N PRO A 177 9.00 3.10 7.64
CA PRO A 177 8.10 3.43 8.73
C PRO A 177 7.01 4.42 8.28
N THR A 178 5.76 3.97 8.17
CA THR A 178 4.63 4.82 7.75
C THR A 178 4.20 5.84 8.80
N HIS A 179 4.53 5.58 10.05
CA HIS A 179 4.20 6.47 11.18
C HIS A 179 5.10 7.71 11.28
N ILE A 180 6.26 7.70 10.61
CA ILE A 180 7.17 8.85 10.57
C ILE A 180 7.52 9.30 9.16
N TRP A 181 7.29 8.48 8.14
CA TRP A 181 7.61 8.83 6.76
C TRP A 181 6.52 8.37 5.79
N PRO A 182 5.36 9.06 5.78
CA PRO A 182 4.24 8.75 4.90
C PRO A 182 4.50 9.22 3.45
N ARG A 183 5.50 8.59 2.81
CA ARG A 183 5.86 8.90 1.42
C ARG A 183 4.90 8.25 0.42
N ILE A 184 4.84 8.76 -0.80
CA ILE A 184 4.25 8.03 -1.92
C ILE A 184 5.07 6.78 -2.23
N LEU A 185 4.38 5.73 -2.64
CA LEU A 185 5.04 4.51 -3.07
C LEU A 185 5.63 4.68 -4.47
N MET A 186 6.72 3.99 -4.69
CA MET A 186 7.33 3.82 -6.01
C MET A 186 7.42 2.33 -6.29
N TRP A 187 6.90 1.90 -7.43
CA TRP A 187 7.12 0.56 -7.90
C TRP A 187 8.44 0.52 -8.67
N ALA A 188 9.49 0.00 -8.06
CA ALA A 188 10.80 -0.13 -8.66
C ALA A 188 10.96 -1.53 -9.27
N PHE A 189 11.47 -1.59 -10.50
CA PHE A 189 11.65 -2.85 -11.23
C PHE A 189 13.04 -2.92 -11.83
N GLU A 190 13.78 -3.97 -11.49
CA GLU A 190 15.08 -4.28 -12.07
C GLU A 190 14.87 -5.23 -13.26
N TRP A 191 15.27 -4.78 -14.43
CA TRP A 191 15.11 -5.52 -15.68
C TRP A 191 16.26 -6.47 -15.89
N HIS A 192 16.00 -7.78 -15.95
CA HIS A 192 17.02 -8.81 -16.11
C HIS A 192 17.19 -9.23 -17.58
N ASP A 193 16.07 -9.47 -18.27
CA ASP A 193 16.07 -9.80 -19.69
C ASP A 193 15.60 -8.60 -20.50
N THR A 194 16.57 -7.80 -20.98
CA THR A 194 16.30 -6.57 -21.72
C THR A 194 15.78 -6.80 -23.15
N THR A 195 15.71 -8.06 -23.59
CA THR A 195 15.14 -8.44 -24.89
C THR A 195 13.62 -8.65 -24.83
N GLN A 196 13.07 -8.81 -23.64
CA GLN A 196 11.65 -9.00 -23.40
C GLN A 196 10.97 -7.71 -22.94
N ASP A 197 9.76 -7.48 -23.42
CA ASP A 197 8.93 -6.35 -23.00
C ASP A 197 8.35 -6.58 -21.61
N LEU A 198 8.22 -5.50 -20.86
CA LEU A 198 7.49 -5.49 -19.58
C LEU A 198 6.03 -5.12 -19.84
N VAL A 199 5.14 -6.06 -19.57
CA VAL A 199 3.70 -5.85 -19.73
C VAL A 199 3.00 -5.94 -18.38
N LEU A 200 2.38 -4.85 -17.97
CA LEU A 200 1.53 -4.77 -16.79
C LEU A 200 0.09 -4.49 -17.25
N ARG A 201 -0.88 -5.19 -16.66
CA ARG A 201 -2.28 -5.04 -17.05
C ARG A 201 -3.10 -4.40 -15.94
N ARG A 202 -4.01 -3.52 -16.31
CA ARG A 202 -4.97 -2.92 -15.39
C ARG A 202 -5.74 -3.99 -14.60
N GLY A 203 -5.87 -3.77 -13.31
CA GLY A 203 -6.62 -4.64 -12.40
C GLY A 203 -5.89 -5.91 -11.97
N GLU A 204 -4.74 -6.26 -12.60
CA GLU A 204 -3.89 -7.33 -12.10
C GLU A 204 -3.14 -6.88 -10.84
N PRO A 205 -2.82 -7.81 -9.91
CA PRO A 205 -1.96 -7.51 -8.78
C PRO A 205 -0.63 -6.89 -9.24
N TRP A 206 -0.38 -5.68 -8.78
CA TRP A 206 0.82 -4.93 -9.11
C TRP A 206 1.92 -5.19 -8.09
N PHE A 207 1.56 -5.10 -6.81
CA PHE A 207 2.40 -5.44 -5.69
C PHE A 207 1.55 -5.77 -4.46
N TYR A 208 2.19 -6.40 -3.48
CA TYR A 208 1.59 -6.62 -2.17
C TYR A 208 2.22 -5.72 -1.13
N LEU A 209 1.43 -5.40 -0.11
CA LEU A 209 1.89 -4.73 1.09
C LEU A 209 1.68 -5.66 2.28
N ARG A 210 2.65 -5.65 3.18
CA ARG A 210 2.54 -6.28 4.49
C ARG A 210 2.93 -5.26 5.54
N PHE A 211 2.04 -5.05 6.49
CA PHE A 211 2.30 -4.16 7.61
C PHE A 211 2.85 -4.93 8.80
N GLU A 212 3.84 -4.36 9.45
CA GLU A 212 4.45 -4.86 10.68
C GLU A 212 4.24 -3.85 11.79
N THR A 213 3.75 -4.34 12.92
CA THR A 213 3.57 -3.56 14.14
C THR A 213 4.64 -3.95 15.15
N SER A 214 4.83 -3.16 16.21
CA SER A 214 5.74 -3.50 17.31
C SER A 214 5.30 -4.75 18.07
N ASP A 215 4.01 -5.08 18.04
CA ASP A 215 3.44 -6.30 18.61
C ASP A 215 2.86 -7.16 17.47
N PRO A 216 3.50 -8.31 17.14
CA PRO A 216 3.07 -9.19 16.04
C PRO A 216 1.68 -9.82 16.25
N SER A 217 1.15 -9.82 17.47
CA SER A 217 -0.19 -10.32 17.76
C SER A 217 -1.30 -9.36 17.32
N ARG A 218 -0.98 -8.09 17.11
CA ARG A 218 -1.94 -7.07 16.69
C ARG A 218 -2.17 -7.13 15.18
N GLN A 219 -3.43 -7.08 14.80
CA GLN A 219 -3.82 -7.04 13.39
C GLN A 219 -3.85 -5.60 12.88
N VAL A 220 -3.53 -5.41 11.62
CA VAL A 220 -3.66 -4.11 10.95
C VAL A 220 -5.02 -4.01 10.28
N ARG A 221 -5.71 -2.90 10.52
CA ARG A 221 -6.94 -2.53 9.83
C ARG A 221 -6.66 -1.32 8.92
N LEU A 222 -6.88 -1.50 7.63
CA LEU A 222 -6.84 -0.38 6.70
C LEU A 222 -8.11 0.45 6.81
N VAL A 223 -7.93 1.77 6.82
CA VAL A 223 -9.02 2.75 6.78
C VAL A 223 -8.69 3.80 5.74
N GLU A 224 -9.68 4.32 5.06
CA GLU A 224 -9.46 5.47 4.18
C GLU A 224 -9.13 6.70 5.03
N ALA A 225 -8.08 7.44 4.63
CA ALA A 225 -7.60 8.60 5.35
C ALA A 225 -7.78 9.87 4.53
N GLU A 226 -7.95 10.98 5.21
CA GLU A 226 -8.03 12.31 4.62
C GLU A 226 -6.64 12.94 4.52
N MET A 227 -6.37 13.64 3.41
CA MET A 227 -5.19 14.49 3.26
C MET A 227 -5.45 15.85 3.95
N THR A 228 -5.25 15.91 5.25
CA THR A 228 -5.39 17.18 5.99
C THR A 228 -4.29 18.17 5.60
N PRO A 229 -4.51 19.49 5.81
CA PRO A 229 -3.48 20.50 5.57
C PRO A 229 -2.19 20.23 6.34
N GLU A 230 -2.27 19.75 7.58
CA GLU A 230 -1.12 19.40 8.42
C GLU A 230 -0.35 18.20 7.85
N LEU A 231 -1.07 17.15 7.44
CA LEU A 231 -0.47 15.98 6.81
C LEU A 231 0.20 16.37 5.49
N ARG A 232 -0.44 17.20 4.68
CA ARG A 232 0.13 17.69 3.41
C ARG A 232 1.40 18.49 3.64
N ALA A 233 1.38 19.42 4.58
CA ALA A 233 2.56 20.21 4.92
C ALA A 233 3.72 19.34 5.39
N TYR A 234 3.42 18.33 6.22
CA TYR A 234 4.41 17.37 6.69
C TYR A 234 4.98 16.52 5.55
N CYS A 235 4.13 15.96 4.69
CA CYS A 235 4.57 15.17 3.53
C CYS A 235 5.46 16.00 2.59
N ASN A 236 5.07 17.24 2.28
CA ASN A 236 5.86 18.12 1.41
C ASN A 236 7.22 18.46 2.02
N ALA A 237 7.25 18.71 3.34
CA ALA A 237 8.51 18.95 4.04
C ALA A 237 9.42 17.71 3.99
N MET A 238 8.86 16.51 4.11
CA MET A 238 9.63 15.26 4.06
C MET A 238 10.10 14.90 2.63
N ASP A 239 9.25 15.10 1.62
CA ASP A 239 9.63 14.89 0.22
C ASP A 239 10.82 15.80 -0.18
N GLY A 240 10.90 17.03 0.36
CA GLY A 240 12.03 17.92 0.18
C GLY A 240 13.32 17.46 0.86
N VAL A 241 13.22 16.89 2.05
CA VAL A 241 14.40 16.45 2.84
C VAL A 241 15.14 15.29 2.18
N VAL A 242 14.43 14.41 1.47
CA VAL A 242 15.03 13.24 0.78
C VAL A 242 16.15 13.67 -0.18
N ASN A 243 16.06 14.85 -0.78
CA ASN A 243 17.05 15.36 -1.72
C ASN A 243 18.34 15.89 -1.06
N TYR A 244 18.31 16.15 0.25
CA TYR A 244 19.42 16.78 0.99
C TYR A 244 20.09 15.87 2.01
N VAL A 245 19.48 14.71 2.32
CA VAL A 245 20.01 13.82 3.36
C VAL A 245 20.65 12.59 2.75
N ASN A 246 21.98 12.57 2.75
CA ASN A 246 22.79 11.46 2.23
C ASN A 246 22.74 10.18 3.12
N ARG A 247 22.07 10.24 4.28
CA ARG A 247 21.99 9.13 5.22
C ARG A 247 20.54 8.87 5.63
N THR A 248 20.03 7.70 5.27
CA THR A 248 18.65 7.26 5.54
C THR A 248 18.25 7.37 7.02
N PHE A 249 19.16 7.04 7.93
CA PHE A 249 18.87 7.13 9.38
C PHE A 249 18.70 8.58 9.87
N SER A 250 19.45 9.52 9.32
CA SER A 250 19.29 10.94 9.62
C SER A 250 17.95 11.48 9.16
N LEU A 251 17.43 10.96 8.03
CA LEU A 251 16.10 11.28 7.52
C LEU A 251 15.03 10.86 8.53
N PHE A 252 15.05 9.61 8.96
CA PHE A 252 14.04 9.09 9.89
C PHE A 252 14.06 9.83 11.23
N HIS A 253 15.23 10.10 11.78
CA HIS A 253 15.36 10.86 13.03
C HIS A 253 14.84 12.31 12.89
N THR A 254 15.08 12.95 11.74
CA THR A 254 14.54 14.29 11.45
C THR A 254 13.03 14.26 11.27
N ALA A 255 12.52 13.25 10.56
CA ALA A 255 11.09 13.04 10.35
C ALA A 255 10.36 12.84 11.69
N GLU A 256 10.90 11.97 12.55
CA GLU A 256 10.31 11.68 13.86
C GLU A 256 10.19 12.94 14.74
N ARG A 257 11.24 13.78 14.77
CA ARG A 257 11.21 15.04 15.53
C ARG A 257 10.22 16.08 14.99
N ARG A 258 9.93 16.05 13.71
CA ARG A 258 9.02 17.01 13.04
C ARG A 258 7.62 16.47 12.86
N ARG A 259 7.40 15.22 13.23
CA ARG A 259 6.12 14.54 13.06
C ARG A 259 5.03 15.25 13.87
N PRO A 260 3.87 15.56 13.24
CA PRO A 260 2.70 15.98 13.99
C PRO A 260 2.23 14.91 14.98
N PRO A 261 1.61 15.28 16.08
CA PRO A 261 1.14 14.30 17.08
C PRO A 261 0.11 13.32 16.50
N LYS A 262 -0.64 13.74 15.48
CA LYS A 262 -1.63 12.93 14.79
C LYS A 262 -1.44 13.03 13.27
N LEU A 263 -1.32 11.88 12.59
CA LEU A 263 -1.22 11.80 11.13
C LEU A 263 -2.52 11.26 10.51
N LEU A 264 -3.19 10.35 11.21
CA LEU A 264 -4.32 9.63 10.68
C LEU A 264 -5.63 10.34 11.06
N VAL A 265 -6.28 10.92 10.04
CA VAL A 265 -7.68 11.36 10.10
C VAL A 265 -8.43 10.49 9.12
N ARG A 266 -9.49 9.83 9.56
CA ARG A 266 -10.34 9.01 8.69
C ARG A 266 -11.15 9.92 7.77
N ALA A 267 -11.24 9.54 6.50
CA ALA A 267 -12.15 10.18 5.57
C ALA A 267 -13.60 9.97 6.05
N GLU A 268 -14.36 11.05 6.09
CA GLU A 268 -15.80 10.95 6.30
C GLU A 268 -16.40 10.26 5.06
N ARG A 269 -17.02 9.10 5.25
CA ARG A 269 -17.83 8.49 4.19
C ARG A 269 -18.99 9.44 3.93
N GLY A 270 -18.94 10.18 2.84
CA GLY A 270 -20.12 10.85 2.32
C GLY A 270 -21.25 9.82 2.23
N PHE A 271 -22.39 10.09 2.84
CA PHE A 271 -23.60 9.29 2.70
C PHE A 271 -23.99 9.27 1.20
N GLY A 272 -23.61 8.20 0.51
CA GLY A 272 -23.83 8.02 -0.92
C GLY A 272 -23.86 6.55 -1.28
N GLY A 273 -25.05 5.94 -1.17
CA GLY A 273 -25.43 4.76 -1.91
C GLY A 273 -25.21 3.41 -1.22
N GLU A 274 -26.18 3.03 -0.38
CA GLU A 274 -26.64 1.64 -0.34
C GLU A 274 -27.15 1.27 -1.75
N THR A 275 -26.50 0.31 -2.40
CA THR A 275 -27.12 -0.56 -3.40
C THR A 275 -26.51 -1.94 -3.26
#